data_b0ee265797d3c484d9df94d0770434c8
#
_entry.id   b0ee265797d3c484d9df94d0770434c8
#
_cell.length_a   1.000
_cell.length_b   1.000
_cell.length_c   1.000
_cell.angle_alpha   90.00
_cell.angle_beta   90.00
_cell.angle_gamma   90.00
#
_symmetry.space_group_name_H-M   'P 1'
#
loop_
_entity.id
_entity.type
_entity.pdbx_description
1 polymer ?
#
loop_
_entity_poly.entity_id
_entity_poly.type
_entity_poly.pdbx_seq_one_letter_code
_entity_poly.pdbx_strand_id
1 'polypeptide(L)'
;MKKKPKEGAASRPIEIPSIDQLEKELGREKYRWQFRRVLRSTIFVLITVAAAAVLVATLWMPVLQISGNSMSPTLTDGEIVVSWKGSSWEPGDIIAFYYENKILVKRVIAGPGDWVNIDEDGTVYINDVELHEPYLVEKALGDCNIALPYQVPESKIFVMGDHRSVSLDSRNTVLGCVAYDQIVGRLVIRVWPYEMISLI
;
A
#
# COMPACT_ATOMS: atom_id res chain seq x y z
N MET A 1 -28.56 1.93 82.91
CA MET A 1 -28.55 0.89 81.83
C MET A 1 -27.11 0.48 81.55
N LYS A 2 -26.69 -0.71 82.06
CA LYS A 2 -25.34 -1.23 81.84
C LYS A 2 -25.29 -2.00 80.51
N LYS A 3 -24.43 -1.56 79.56
CA LYS A 3 -24.15 -2.28 78.32
C LYS A 3 -23.37 -3.55 78.62
N LYS A 4 -23.91 -4.70 78.22
CA LYS A 4 -23.22 -5.99 78.23
C LYS A 4 -22.04 -5.96 77.28
N PRO A 5 -20.89 -6.55 77.63
CA PRO A 5 -19.77 -6.74 76.74
C PRO A 5 -20.13 -7.73 75.61
N LYS A 6 -19.73 -7.42 74.37
CA LYS A 6 -19.81 -8.39 73.26
C LYS A 6 -18.80 -9.51 73.50
N GLU A 7 -19.33 -10.74 73.59
CA GLU A 7 -18.55 -11.95 73.62
C GLU A 7 -17.63 -12.02 72.39
N GLY A 8 -16.37 -12.33 72.66
CA GLY A 8 -15.30 -12.44 71.66
C GLY A 8 -15.61 -13.44 70.54
N ALA A 9 -15.44 -13.00 69.31
CA ALA A 9 -15.44 -13.88 68.17
C ALA A 9 -14.36 -14.96 68.38
N ALA A 10 -14.76 -16.19 68.54
CA ALA A 10 -13.85 -17.35 68.66
C ALA A 10 -12.96 -17.36 67.39
N SER A 11 -11.66 -17.20 67.61
CA SER A 11 -10.67 -17.35 66.49
C SER A 11 -10.75 -18.79 66.00
N ARG A 12 -11.12 -18.95 64.75
CA ARG A 12 -11.06 -20.26 64.09
C ARG A 12 -9.62 -20.77 64.19
N PRO A 13 -9.40 -22.04 64.57
CA PRO A 13 -8.07 -22.59 64.60
C PRO A 13 -7.44 -22.48 63.20
N ILE A 14 -6.23 -21.96 63.14
CA ILE A 14 -5.46 -21.91 61.88
C ILE A 14 -5.00 -23.36 61.63
N GLU A 15 -5.63 -23.98 60.66
CA GLU A 15 -5.17 -25.29 60.16
C GLU A 15 -3.80 -25.10 59.48
N ILE A 16 -2.75 -25.69 60.06
CA ILE A 16 -1.40 -25.67 59.47
C ILE A 16 -1.40 -26.74 58.36
N PRO A 17 -1.21 -26.32 57.06
CA PRO A 17 -1.21 -27.24 55.94
C PRO A 17 -0.05 -28.26 56.07
N SER A 18 -0.26 -29.48 55.58
CA SER A 18 0.79 -30.49 55.54
C SER A 18 1.88 -30.09 54.53
N ILE A 19 3.11 -30.64 54.70
CA ILE A 19 4.25 -30.37 53.81
C ILE A 19 3.90 -30.72 52.39
N ASP A 20 3.21 -31.86 52.13
CA ASP A 20 2.76 -32.26 50.78
C ASP A 20 1.79 -31.24 50.13
N GLN A 21 0.91 -30.64 50.92
CA GLN A 21 0.00 -29.61 50.45
C GLN A 21 0.75 -28.35 50.07
N LEU A 22 1.74 -27.95 50.87
CA LEU A 22 2.59 -26.79 50.59
C LEU A 22 3.45 -26.99 49.34
N GLU A 23 4.04 -28.16 49.15
CA GLU A 23 4.83 -28.50 47.96
C GLU A 23 3.96 -28.48 46.71
N LYS A 24 2.75 -29.00 46.76
CA LYS A 24 1.80 -29.01 45.65
C LYS A 24 1.33 -27.64 45.27
N GLU A 25 1.03 -26.77 46.24
CA GLU A 25 0.65 -25.38 46.00
C GLU A 25 1.85 -24.56 45.46
N LEU A 26 3.04 -24.79 46.01
CA LEU A 26 4.27 -24.13 45.52
C LEU A 26 4.57 -24.53 44.07
N GLY A 27 4.37 -25.79 43.71
CA GLY A 27 4.50 -26.29 42.33
C GLY A 27 3.51 -25.62 41.40
N ARG A 28 2.24 -25.51 41.83
CA ARG A 28 1.20 -24.79 41.04
C ARG A 28 1.50 -23.33 40.85
N GLU A 29 1.93 -22.61 41.90
CA GLU A 29 2.25 -21.21 41.84
C GLU A 29 3.50 -20.94 40.96
N LYS A 30 4.55 -21.78 41.08
CA LYS A 30 5.73 -21.73 40.21
C LYS A 30 5.35 -21.93 38.76
N TYR A 31 4.51 -22.93 38.44
CA TYR A 31 4.04 -23.19 37.10
C TYR A 31 3.22 -22.00 36.54
N ARG A 32 2.29 -21.48 37.33
CA ARG A 32 1.49 -20.31 36.94
C ARG A 32 2.35 -19.09 36.69
N TRP A 33 3.35 -18.85 37.54
CA TRP A 33 4.26 -17.73 37.37
C TRP A 33 5.14 -17.86 36.11
N GLN A 34 5.72 -19.03 35.90
CA GLN A 34 6.49 -19.37 34.73
C GLN A 34 5.63 -19.21 33.44
N PHE A 35 4.43 -19.81 33.45
CA PHE A 35 3.49 -19.71 32.34
C PHE A 35 3.14 -18.26 32.01
N ARG A 36 2.79 -17.44 33.02
CA ARG A 36 2.49 -16.03 32.82
C ARG A 36 3.69 -15.26 32.29
N ARG A 37 4.89 -15.57 32.75
CA ARG A 37 6.13 -14.93 32.28
C ARG A 37 6.41 -15.27 30.82
N VAL A 38 6.33 -16.55 30.46
CA VAL A 38 6.52 -17.01 29.08
C VAL A 38 5.44 -16.41 28.18
N LEU A 39 4.17 -16.50 28.58
CA LEU A 39 3.06 -15.93 27.82
C LEU A 39 3.25 -14.42 27.55
N ARG A 40 3.59 -13.66 28.59
CA ARG A 40 3.85 -12.22 28.46
C ARG A 40 5.02 -11.95 27.50
N SER A 41 6.12 -12.67 27.64
CA SER A 41 7.28 -12.54 26.78
C SER A 41 6.92 -12.85 25.32
N THR A 42 6.19 -13.93 25.08
CA THR A 42 5.73 -14.31 23.72
C THR A 42 4.83 -13.24 23.11
N ILE A 43 3.87 -12.73 23.89
CA ILE A 43 2.97 -11.65 23.43
C ILE A 43 3.79 -10.40 23.07
N PHE A 44 4.75 -9.99 23.90
CA PHE A 44 5.60 -8.85 23.60
C PHE A 44 6.38 -9.04 22.31
N VAL A 45 6.99 -10.21 22.12
CA VAL A 45 7.73 -10.52 20.88
C VAL A 45 6.80 -10.46 19.67
N LEU A 46 5.62 -11.06 19.73
CA LEU A 46 4.65 -11.03 18.64
C LEU A 46 4.19 -9.61 18.31
N ILE A 47 3.90 -8.79 19.32
CA ILE A 47 3.51 -7.39 19.12
C ILE A 47 4.66 -6.61 18.48
N THR A 48 5.90 -6.80 18.95
CA THR A 48 7.07 -6.10 18.40
C THR A 48 7.31 -6.46 16.93
N VAL A 49 7.24 -7.75 16.60
CA VAL A 49 7.40 -8.23 15.23
C VAL A 49 6.27 -7.71 14.33
N ALA A 50 5.02 -7.76 14.81
CA ALA A 50 3.88 -7.24 14.07
C ALA A 50 4.00 -5.72 13.83
N ALA A 51 4.39 -4.95 14.85
CA ALA A 51 4.59 -3.52 14.72
C ALA A 51 5.71 -3.18 13.73
N ALA A 52 6.83 -3.91 13.79
CA ALA A 52 7.92 -3.73 12.83
C ALA A 52 7.49 -4.08 11.41
N ALA A 53 6.75 -5.17 11.21
CA ALA A 53 6.23 -5.57 9.91
C ALA A 53 5.27 -4.52 9.31
N VAL A 54 4.34 -4.00 10.12
CA VAL A 54 3.44 -2.93 9.70
C VAL A 54 4.22 -1.66 9.32
N LEU A 55 5.22 -1.30 10.12
CA LEU A 55 6.03 -0.11 9.86
C LEU A 55 6.81 -0.24 8.55
N VAL A 56 7.44 -1.38 8.30
CA VAL A 56 8.11 -1.67 7.04
C VAL A 56 7.13 -1.65 5.88
N ALA A 57 5.98 -2.32 6.00
CA ALA A 57 4.96 -2.34 4.96
C ALA A 57 4.48 -0.93 4.61
N THR A 58 4.17 -0.08 5.59
CA THR A 58 3.66 1.28 5.34
C THR A 58 4.71 2.22 4.73
N LEU A 59 6.00 2.02 5.03
CA LEU A 59 7.07 2.84 4.47
C LEU A 59 7.44 2.46 3.03
N TRP A 60 7.35 1.18 2.67
CA TRP A 60 7.83 0.65 1.39
C TRP A 60 6.71 0.29 0.43
N MET A 61 5.50 0.05 0.96
CA MET A 61 4.33 -0.38 0.19
C MET A 61 3.13 0.54 0.45
N PRO A 62 3.14 1.78 -0.07
CA PRO A 62 1.99 2.67 0.06
C PRO A 62 0.74 2.04 -0.56
N VAL A 63 -0.37 2.13 0.17
CA VAL A 63 -1.69 1.69 -0.29
C VAL A 63 -2.44 2.92 -0.81
N LEU A 64 -2.96 2.82 -2.02
CA LEU A 64 -3.63 3.93 -2.71
C LEU A 64 -5.04 3.51 -3.10
N GLN A 65 -5.99 4.43 -2.99
CA GLN A 65 -7.31 4.27 -3.55
C GLN A 65 -7.38 5.01 -4.89
N ILE A 66 -7.80 4.29 -5.92
CA ILE A 66 -8.00 4.86 -7.26
C ILE A 66 -9.22 5.78 -7.22
N SER A 67 -9.06 6.98 -7.77
CA SER A 67 -10.16 7.92 -7.94
C SER A 67 -10.23 8.41 -9.37
N GLY A 68 -11.40 8.28 -9.98
CA GLY A 68 -11.64 8.64 -11.37
C GLY A 68 -11.40 7.51 -12.37
N ASN A 69 -11.66 7.79 -13.63
CA ASN A 69 -11.76 6.80 -14.71
C ASN A 69 -10.60 6.84 -15.71
N SER A 70 -9.56 7.63 -15.45
CA SER A 70 -8.47 7.85 -16.42
C SER A 70 -7.62 6.61 -16.74
N MET A 71 -7.69 5.58 -15.90
CA MET A 71 -7.00 4.30 -16.07
C MET A 71 -7.95 3.14 -16.43
N SER A 72 -9.21 3.46 -16.69
CA SER A 72 -10.21 2.46 -17.12
C SER A 72 -9.84 1.91 -18.52
N PRO A 73 -10.00 0.60 -18.78
CA PRO A 73 -10.59 -0.41 -17.91
C PRO A 73 -9.61 -1.09 -16.95
N THR A 74 -8.31 -0.82 -17.07
CA THR A 74 -7.28 -1.50 -16.27
C THR A 74 -7.47 -1.30 -14.77
N LEU A 75 -7.74 -0.04 -14.37
CA LEU A 75 -8.09 0.31 -13.01
C LEU A 75 -9.35 1.19 -13.01
N THR A 76 -10.27 0.91 -12.08
CA THR A 76 -11.55 1.60 -11.97
C THR A 76 -11.66 2.36 -10.66
N ASP A 77 -12.58 3.33 -10.64
CA ASP A 77 -12.84 4.15 -9.45
C ASP A 77 -13.20 3.29 -8.22
N GLY A 78 -12.62 3.64 -7.08
CA GLY A 78 -12.85 2.94 -5.81
C GLY A 78 -11.94 1.73 -5.55
N GLU A 79 -11.18 1.26 -6.54
CA GLU A 79 -10.23 0.16 -6.35
C GLU A 79 -9.09 0.55 -5.38
N ILE A 80 -8.59 -0.42 -4.62
CA ILE A 80 -7.43 -0.24 -3.74
C ILE A 80 -6.26 -1.03 -4.31
N VAL A 81 -5.16 -0.33 -4.49
CA VAL A 81 -3.93 -0.87 -5.06
C VAL A 81 -2.75 -0.62 -4.13
N VAL A 82 -1.76 -1.48 -4.21
CA VAL A 82 -0.50 -1.35 -3.48
C VAL A 82 0.59 -1.00 -4.46
N SER A 83 1.35 0.05 -4.15
CA SER A 83 2.53 0.41 -4.91
C SER A 83 3.80 -0.03 -4.18
N TRP A 84 4.87 -0.25 -4.92
CA TRP A 84 6.20 -0.54 -4.39
C TRP A 84 7.12 0.65 -4.61
N LYS A 85 7.51 1.28 -3.51
CA LYS A 85 8.40 2.44 -3.52
C LYS A 85 9.84 2.02 -3.83
N GLY A 86 10.51 2.80 -4.70
CA GLY A 86 11.92 2.54 -5.07
C GLY A 86 12.13 1.39 -6.05
N SER A 87 11.05 0.80 -6.62
CA SER A 87 11.18 -0.13 -7.74
C SER A 87 11.63 0.61 -9.01
N SER A 88 12.44 -0.06 -9.83
CA SER A 88 12.61 0.31 -11.22
C SER A 88 11.27 0.22 -11.93
N TRP A 89 11.05 1.06 -12.90
CA TRP A 89 9.89 1.04 -13.78
C TRP A 89 10.37 0.86 -15.24
N GLU A 90 9.52 0.30 -16.06
CA GLU A 90 9.74 0.09 -17.48
C GLU A 90 8.53 0.60 -18.28
N PRO A 91 8.67 0.88 -19.59
CA PRO A 91 7.52 1.14 -20.44
C PRO A 91 6.48 0.03 -20.33
N GLY A 92 5.22 0.43 -20.13
CA GLY A 92 4.11 -0.48 -19.84
C GLY A 92 3.72 -0.57 -18.36
N ASP A 93 4.60 -0.26 -17.41
CA ASP A 93 4.28 -0.25 -15.99
C ASP A 93 3.30 0.86 -15.61
N ILE A 94 2.48 0.61 -14.62
CA ILE A 94 1.60 1.63 -14.03
C ILE A 94 2.27 2.21 -12.79
N ILE A 95 2.40 3.52 -12.74
CA ILE A 95 3.06 4.23 -11.63
C ILE A 95 2.11 5.21 -10.96
N ALA A 96 2.37 5.42 -9.68
CA ALA A 96 1.81 6.52 -8.90
C ALA A 96 2.86 7.62 -8.75
N PHE A 97 2.46 8.89 -8.92
CA PHE A 97 3.36 10.03 -8.79
C PHE A 97 2.64 11.25 -8.20
N TYR A 98 3.40 12.13 -7.59
CA TYR A 98 2.90 13.39 -7.06
C TYR A 98 2.70 14.42 -8.18
N TYR A 99 1.52 15.01 -8.21
CA TYR A 99 1.20 16.17 -9.04
C TYR A 99 0.46 17.18 -8.16
N GLU A 100 1.08 18.32 -7.93
CA GLU A 100 0.60 19.31 -6.95
C GLU A 100 0.36 18.64 -5.58
N ASN A 101 -0.87 18.73 -5.05
CA ASN A 101 -1.26 18.12 -3.77
C ASN A 101 -1.99 16.76 -3.92
N LYS A 102 -1.86 16.09 -5.08
CA LYS A 102 -2.53 14.82 -5.38
C LYS A 102 -1.55 13.77 -5.81
N ILE A 103 -1.94 12.52 -5.67
CA ILE A 103 -1.26 11.38 -6.29
C ILE A 103 -2.07 11.00 -7.52
N LEU A 104 -1.43 11.01 -8.68
CA LEU A 104 -2.00 10.53 -9.93
C LEU A 104 -1.42 9.16 -10.26
N VAL A 105 -2.21 8.38 -11.00
CA VAL A 105 -1.84 7.06 -11.49
C VAL A 105 -1.93 7.08 -13.01
N LYS A 106 -0.83 6.70 -13.68
CA LYS A 106 -0.73 6.65 -15.15
C LYS A 106 0.19 5.50 -15.56
N ARG A 107 0.11 5.12 -16.84
CA ARG A 107 1.01 4.15 -17.45
C ARG A 107 2.22 4.83 -18.04
N VAL A 108 3.40 4.27 -17.82
CA VAL A 108 4.64 4.69 -18.45
C VAL A 108 4.61 4.28 -19.92
N ILE A 109 4.83 5.24 -20.80
CA ILE A 109 4.81 5.05 -22.25
C ILE A 109 6.23 5.10 -22.82
N ALA A 110 7.01 6.08 -22.37
CA ALA A 110 8.35 6.30 -22.89
C ALA A 110 9.30 6.83 -21.81
N GLY A 111 10.58 6.50 -21.93
CA GLY A 111 11.66 6.94 -21.07
C GLY A 111 12.40 8.17 -21.60
N PRO A 112 13.44 8.62 -20.86
CA PRO A 112 14.26 9.77 -21.27
C PRO A 112 14.92 9.55 -22.64
N GLY A 113 14.89 10.58 -23.46
CA GLY A 113 15.48 10.58 -24.81
C GLY A 113 14.61 9.94 -25.88
N ASP A 114 13.59 9.19 -25.54
CA ASP A 114 12.67 8.59 -26.51
C ASP A 114 11.86 9.68 -27.25
N TRP A 115 11.58 9.41 -28.51
CA TRP A 115 10.67 10.21 -29.32
C TRP A 115 9.28 9.61 -29.31
N VAL A 116 8.31 10.37 -28.88
CA VAL A 116 6.89 10.00 -28.86
C VAL A 116 6.18 10.71 -29.99
N ASN A 117 5.51 9.96 -30.85
CA ASN A 117 4.59 10.49 -31.83
C ASN A 117 3.20 9.86 -31.63
N ILE A 118 2.14 10.60 -31.92
CA ILE A 118 0.76 10.15 -31.75
C ILE A 118 -0.02 10.63 -32.97
N ASP A 119 -0.64 9.70 -33.67
CA ASP A 119 -1.46 10.01 -34.83
C ASP A 119 -2.84 10.56 -34.43
N GLU A 120 -3.57 11.09 -35.42
CA GLU A 120 -4.91 11.64 -35.20
C GLU A 120 -5.93 10.64 -34.65
N ASP A 121 -5.76 9.36 -34.97
CA ASP A 121 -6.56 8.25 -34.43
C ASP A 121 -6.14 7.80 -33.02
N GLY A 122 -5.04 8.38 -32.48
CA GLY A 122 -4.50 8.06 -31.15
C GLY A 122 -3.52 6.90 -31.13
N THR A 123 -3.05 6.41 -32.27
CA THR A 123 -1.97 5.41 -32.34
C THR A 123 -0.66 6.03 -31.88
N VAL A 124 0.01 5.36 -30.93
CA VAL A 124 1.26 5.83 -30.34
C VAL A 124 2.46 5.15 -30.97
N TYR A 125 3.48 5.94 -31.28
CA TYR A 125 4.77 5.47 -31.81
C TYR A 125 5.88 5.92 -30.87
N ILE A 126 6.79 5.00 -30.58
CA ILE A 126 8.01 5.29 -29.81
C ILE A 126 9.20 5.02 -30.73
N ASN A 127 10.01 6.05 -30.97
CA ASN A 127 11.16 5.99 -31.88
C ASN A 127 10.77 5.38 -33.26
N ASP A 128 9.64 5.87 -33.81
CA ASP A 128 9.03 5.44 -35.08
C ASP A 128 8.48 4.00 -35.11
N VAL A 129 8.43 3.31 -33.96
CA VAL A 129 7.83 1.96 -33.85
C VAL A 129 6.47 2.06 -33.16
N GLU A 130 5.43 1.49 -33.79
CA GLU A 130 4.09 1.44 -33.19
C GLU A 130 4.12 0.70 -31.86
N LEU A 131 3.57 1.33 -30.82
CA LEU A 131 3.43 0.73 -29.53
C LEU A 131 2.25 -0.23 -29.50
N HIS A 132 2.51 -1.50 -29.12
CA HIS A 132 1.45 -2.48 -28.93
C HIS A 132 0.75 -2.27 -27.59
N GLU A 133 -0.54 -1.92 -27.63
CA GLU A 133 -1.31 -1.50 -26.46
C GLU A 133 -2.57 -2.35 -26.23
N PRO A 134 -2.43 -3.62 -25.85
CA PRO A 134 -3.56 -4.55 -25.72
C PRO A 134 -4.49 -4.21 -24.52
N TYR A 135 -4.09 -3.30 -23.66
CA TYR A 135 -4.84 -2.84 -22.51
C TYR A 135 -5.87 -1.74 -22.85
N LEU A 136 -5.81 -1.18 -24.05
CA LEU A 136 -6.77 -0.17 -24.49
C LEU A 136 -8.05 -0.80 -25.01
N VAL A 137 -9.17 -0.17 -24.70
CA VAL A 137 -10.46 -0.44 -25.33
C VAL A 137 -10.59 0.38 -26.61
N GLU A 138 -10.14 1.64 -26.57
CA GLU A 138 -10.26 2.60 -27.64
C GLU A 138 -9.01 3.48 -27.72
N LYS A 139 -8.46 3.64 -28.93
CA LYS A 139 -7.42 4.62 -29.20
C LYS A 139 -8.08 5.99 -29.37
N ALA A 140 -7.46 7.03 -28.84
CA ALA A 140 -7.88 8.42 -29.04
C ALA A 140 -6.71 9.36 -28.80
N LEU A 141 -6.57 10.41 -29.60
CA LEU A 141 -5.61 11.48 -29.38
C LEU A 141 -5.86 12.20 -28.04
N GLY A 142 -7.14 12.34 -27.65
CA GLY A 142 -7.55 12.98 -26.41
C GLY A 142 -7.15 14.45 -26.34
N ASP A 143 -6.94 14.95 -25.12
CA ASP A 143 -6.50 16.33 -24.90
C ASP A 143 -4.98 16.42 -25.09
N CYS A 144 -4.55 16.62 -26.34
CA CYS A 144 -3.15 16.73 -26.76
C CYS A 144 -2.85 18.13 -27.27
N ASN A 145 -2.02 18.87 -26.53
CA ASN A 145 -1.59 20.22 -26.90
C ASN A 145 -0.06 20.39 -26.98
N ILE A 146 0.69 19.29 -26.93
CA ILE A 146 2.13 19.27 -27.17
C ILE A 146 2.42 19.25 -28.68
N ALA A 147 3.60 19.74 -29.08
CA ALA A 147 4.09 19.55 -30.43
C ALA A 147 4.59 18.11 -30.62
N LEU A 148 4.11 17.43 -31.63
CA LEU A 148 4.52 16.07 -31.99
C LEU A 148 5.38 16.10 -33.26
N PRO A 149 6.41 15.23 -33.41
CA PRO A 149 6.88 14.30 -32.40
C PRO A 149 7.55 15.01 -31.22
N TYR A 150 7.38 14.44 -30.00
CA TYR A 150 7.86 15.00 -28.74
C TYR A 150 9.00 14.16 -28.17
N GLN A 151 10.15 14.78 -27.91
CA GLN A 151 11.25 14.09 -27.23
C GLN A 151 11.12 14.19 -25.72
N VAL A 152 11.14 13.04 -25.03
CA VAL A 152 11.08 12.98 -23.58
C VAL A 152 12.35 13.57 -22.98
N PRO A 153 12.26 14.58 -22.10
CA PRO A 153 13.44 15.18 -21.47
C PRO A 153 14.20 14.21 -20.57
N GLU A 154 15.48 14.48 -20.36
CA GLU A 154 16.31 13.74 -19.41
C GLU A 154 15.68 13.74 -18.00
N SER A 155 15.81 12.63 -17.29
CA SER A 155 15.26 12.41 -15.93
C SER A 155 13.74 12.56 -15.82
N LYS A 156 13.02 12.49 -16.94
CA LYS A 156 11.56 12.48 -16.99
C LYS A 156 11.04 11.29 -17.77
N ILE A 157 9.77 11.00 -17.57
CA ILE A 157 9.05 9.95 -18.28
C ILE A 157 7.76 10.51 -18.89
N PHE A 158 7.38 9.95 -20.01
CA PHE A 158 6.11 10.24 -20.65
C PHE A 158 5.08 9.22 -20.20
N VAL A 159 3.97 9.70 -19.66
CA VAL A 159 2.92 8.84 -19.10
C VAL A 159 1.58 9.14 -19.76
N MET A 160 0.76 8.11 -19.92
CA MET A 160 -0.60 8.26 -20.43
C MET A 160 -1.59 7.46 -19.58
N GLY A 161 -2.84 7.91 -19.58
CA GLY A 161 -3.94 7.11 -19.02
C GLY A 161 -4.44 6.08 -20.01
N ASP A 162 -4.97 4.95 -19.52
CA ASP A 162 -5.52 3.91 -20.37
C ASP A 162 -6.86 4.34 -21.01
N HIS A 163 -7.60 5.22 -20.34
CA HIS A 163 -8.78 5.86 -20.95
C HIS A 163 -8.37 7.14 -21.71
N ARG A 164 -7.89 6.94 -22.93
CA ARG A 164 -7.24 7.95 -23.77
C ARG A 164 -8.02 9.23 -23.97
N SER A 165 -9.34 9.16 -24.13
CA SER A 165 -10.20 10.30 -24.46
C SER A 165 -10.44 11.23 -23.28
N VAL A 166 -10.30 10.75 -22.01
CA VAL A 166 -10.61 11.57 -20.80
C VAL A 166 -9.40 11.84 -19.91
N SER A 167 -8.27 11.22 -20.21
CA SER A 167 -7.08 11.32 -19.36
C SER A 167 -6.35 12.65 -19.55
N LEU A 168 -6.13 13.37 -18.45
CA LEU A 168 -5.11 14.41 -18.38
C LEU A 168 -3.77 13.73 -18.08
N ASP A 169 -2.80 13.84 -18.99
CA ASP A 169 -1.51 13.16 -18.91
C ASP A 169 -0.42 13.93 -19.69
N SER A 170 0.70 13.27 -20.04
CA SER A 170 1.84 13.95 -20.66
C SER A 170 1.57 14.54 -22.05
N ARG A 171 0.46 14.19 -22.68
CA ARG A 171 0.00 14.84 -23.92
C ARG A 171 -0.43 16.29 -23.72
N ASN A 172 -0.71 16.67 -22.46
CA ASN A 172 -1.10 18.03 -22.13
C ASN A 172 0.02 18.73 -21.36
N THR A 173 0.37 19.94 -21.81
CA THR A 173 1.44 20.76 -21.20
C THR A 173 1.19 21.14 -19.74
N VAL A 174 -0.06 21.07 -19.26
CA VAL A 174 -0.41 21.33 -17.86
C VAL A 174 0.21 20.28 -16.96
N LEU A 175 0.16 19.00 -17.32
CA LEU A 175 0.82 17.93 -16.58
C LEU A 175 2.26 17.74 -17.05
N GLY A 176 2.47 17.63 -18.36
CA GLY A 176 3.78 17.39 -18.97
C GLY A 176 4.38 16.03 -18.60
N CYS A 177 5.68 15.88 -18.83
CA CYS A 177 6.43 14.69 -18.42
C CYS A 177 6.69 14.69 -16.92
N VAL A 178 6.57 13.50 -16.31
CA VAL A 178 6.77 13.27 -14.87
C VAL A 178 8.25 13.12 -14.56
N ALA A 179 8.75 13.86 -13.58
CA ALA A 179 10.13 13.75 -13.13
C ALA A 179 10.30 12.57 -12.16
N TYR A 180 11.50 11.99 -12.11
CA TYR A 180 11.78 10.81 -11.27
C TYR A 180 11.53 11.03 -9.79
N ASP A 181 11.78 12.22 -9.27
CA ASP A 181 11.56 12.62 -7.88
C ASP A 181 10.07 12.73 -7.51
N GLN A 182 9.20 12.85 -8.49
CA GLN A 182 7.75 12.84 -8.28
C GLN A 182 7.19 11.42 -8.13
N ILE A 183 7.93 10.38 -8.54
CA ILE A 183 7.43 9.01 -8.55
C ILE A 183 7.32 8.48 -7.12
N VAL A 184 6.13 8.09 -6.72
CA VAL A 184 5.85 7.43 -5.45
C VAL A 184 6.26 5.96 -5.51
N GLY A 185 5.92 5.27 -6.60
CA GLY A 185 6.27 3.87 -6.84
C GLY A 185 5.45 3.24 -7.96
N ARG A 186 5.86 2.04 -8.36
CA ARG A 186 5.14 1.21 -9.33
C ARG A 186 3.99 0.47 -8.65
N LEU A 187 2.83 0.41 -9.28
CA LEU A 187 1.74 -0.42 -8.82
C LEU A 187 2.09 -1.90 -9.05
N VAL A 188 1.82 -2.73 -8.05
CA VAL A 188 2.19 -4.15 -8.11
C VAL A 188 1.01 -5.09 -7.91
N ILE A 189 0.03 -4.70 -7.13
CA ILE A 189 -1.10 -5.56 -6.81
C ILE A 189 -2.36 -4.75 -6.55
N ARG A 190 -3.49 -5.22 -7.09
CA ARG A 190 -4.84 -4.77 -6.72
C ARG A 190 -5.33 -5.64 -5.58
N VAL A 191 -5.78 -5.02 -4.49
CA VAL A 191 -6.25 -5.73 -3.28
C VAL A 191 -7.76 -5.58 -3.03
N TRP A 192 -8.40 -4.61 -3.70
CA TRP A 192 -9.83 -4.41 -3.62
C TRP A 192 -10.40 -4.02 -4.99
N PRO A 193 -11.55 -4.54 -5.39
CA PRO A 193 -12.39 -5.52 -4.68
C PRO A 193 -11.69 -6.89 -4.57
N TYR A 194 -11.98 -7.63 -3.51
CA TYR A 194 -11.28 -8.90 -3.21
C TYR A 194 -11.51 -9.99 -4.27
N GLU A 195 -12.60 -9.90 -5.03
CA GLU A 195 -12.90 -10.80 -6.16
C GLU A 195 -11.96 -10.58 -7.36
N MET A 196 -11.30 -9.44 -7.42
CA MET A 196 -10.41 -9.02 -8.51
C MET A 196 -8.95 -8.87 -8.06
N ILE A 197 -8.55 -9.50 -6.97
CA ILE A 197 -7.14 -9.49 -6.54
C ILE A 197 -6.27 -10.03 -7.66
N SER A 198 -5.33 -9.21 -8.12
CA SER A 198 -4.44 -9.54 -9.24
C SER A 198 -3.15 -8.74 -9.17
N LEU A 199 -2.11 -9.29 -9.77
CA LEU A 199 -0.92 -8.50 -10.11
C LEU A 199 -1.28 -7.51 -11.23
N ILE A 200 -0.63 -6.35 -11.20
CA ILE A 200 -0.81 -5.25 -12.15
C ILE A 200 0.44 -5.14 -13.01
#